data_7da23aaf1231b6f60dcca6dbfb86c02a
#
_entry.id   7da23aaf1231b6f60dcca6dbfb86c02a
#
_cell.length_a   1.000
_cell.length_b   1.000
_cell.length_c   1.000
_cell.angle_alpha   90.00
_cell.angle_beta   90.00
_cell.angle_gamma   90.00
#
_symmetry.space_group_name_H-M   'P 1'
#
loop_
_entity.id
_entity.type
_entity.pdbx_description
1 polymer ?
#
loop_
_entity_poly.entity_id
_entity_poly.type
_entity_poly.pdbx_seq_one_letter_code
_entity_poly.pdbx_strand_id
1 'polypeptide(L)'
;NDYLVYGVEEEWLLKQGNMMAWWEKKMSREVHKAGYLLYQAHPFRPCITRCNPDLLDGVEVYNGKTDKKSNDKAYQWAKENHKLMISGSDFHTPAHLARGGIITTSPIKNNHDLLDTLKSQKFKMIMTY
;
A
#
# COMPACT_ATOMS: atom_id res chain seq x y z
N ASN A 1 -3.43 -4.27 -12.30
CA ASN A 1 -3.05 -3.40 -11.17
C ASN A 1 -2.90 -4.25 -9.91
N ASP A 2 -1.99 -3.85 -9.02
CA ASP A 2 -1.76 -4.50 -7.75
C ASP A 2 -2.21 -3.59 -6.61
N TYR A 3 -2.92 -4.16 -5.65
CA TYR A 3 -3.44 -3.46 -4.49
C TYR A 3 -2.92 -4.09 -3.21
N LEU A 4 -2.66 -3.25 -2.21
CA LEU A 4 -2.28 -3.65 -0.87
C LEU A 4 -3.44 -3.34 0.07
N VAL A 5 -3.92 -4.34 0.80
CA VAL A 5 -4.98 -4.16 1.79
C VAL A 5 -4.39 -4.40 3.17
N TYR A 6 -4.44 -3.40 4.02
CA TYR A 6 -3.87 -3.46 5.36
C TYR A 6 -4.94 -3.61 6.43
N GLY A 7 -4.60 -4.35 7.49
CA GLY A 7 -5.46 -4.59 8.63
C GLY A 7 -6.41 -5.77 8.48
N VAL A 8 -6.25 -6.57 7.43
CA VAL A 8 -7.15 -7.67 7.08
C VAL A 8 -7.08 -8.79 8.10
N GLU A 9 -8.24 -9.18 8.63
CA GLU A 9 -8.40 -10.39 9.42
C GLU A 9 -8.60 -11.62 8.51
N GLU A 10 -7.99 -12.74 8.88
CA GLU A 10 -8.05 -13.98 8.09
C GLU A 10 -9.49 -14.43 7.82
N GLU A 11 -10.34 -14.36 8.83
CA GLU A 11 -11.76 -14.74 8.71
C GLU A 11 -12.50 -13.92 7.64
N TRP A 12 -12.20 -12.61 7.55
CA TRP A 12 -12.78 -11.77 6.51
C TRP A 12 -12.29 -12.20 5.13
N LEU A 13 -10.98 -12.43 4.99
CA LEU A 13 -10.37 -12.81 3.71
C LEU A 13 -10.96 -14.13 3.17
N LEU A 14 -11.12 -15.12 4.03
CA LEU A 14 -11.68 -16.43 3.66
C LEU A 14 -13.13 -16.36 3.16
N LYS A 15 -13.88 -15.36 3.56
CA LYS A 15 -15.28 -15.14 3.13
C LYS A 15 -15.40 -14.47 1.76
N GLN A 16 -14.33 -13.89 1.20
CA GLN A 16 -14.45 -13.04 0.00
C GLN A 16 -14.45 -13.83 -1.32
N GLY A 17 -14.02 -15.06 -1.33
CA GLY A 17 -13.87 -15.84 -2.57
C GLY A 17 -12.80 -15.25 -3.50
N ASN A 18 -13.02 -15.27 -4.80
CA ASN A 18 -12.04 -14.82 -5.78
C ASN A 18 -12.01 -13.29 -5.91
N MET A 19 -11.18 -12.63 -5.10
CA MET A 19 -10.99 -11.19 -5.15
C MET A 19 -10.26 -10.70 -6.41
N MET A 20 -9.57 -11.57 -7.13
CA MET A 20 -8.89 -11.23 -8.40
C MET A 20 -9.88 -10.80 -9.49
N ALA A 21 -11.14 -11.20 -9.37
CA ALA A 21 -12.21 -10.79 -10.29
C ALA A 21 -12.88 -9.45 -9.89
N TRP A 22 -12.44 -8.82 -8.80
CA TRP A 22 -13.05 -7.58 -8.36
C TRP A 22 -12.50 -6.37 -9.12
N TRP A 23 -13.39 -5.49 -9.53
CA TRP A 23 -13.03 -4.18 -10.05
C TRP A 23 -12.79 -3.19 -8.90
N GLU A 24 -12.12 -2.10 -9.18
CA GLU A 24 -11.62 -1.13 -8.19
C GLU A 24 -12.70 -0.60 -7.25
N LYS A 25 -13.87 -0.22 -7.78
CA LYS A 25 -14.98 0.30 -6.95
C LYS A 25 -15.51 -0.74 -5.97
N LYS A 26 -15.59 -2.01 -6.38
CA LYS A 26 -16.00 -3.10 -5.47
C LYS A 26 -14.93 -3.32 -4.40
N MET A 27 -13.67 -3.39 -4.79
CA MET A 27 -12.54 -3.54 -3.87
C MET A 27 -12.57 -2.43 -2.80
N SER A 28 -12.63 -1.18 -3.22
CA SER A 28 -12.69 -0.02 -2.32
C SER A 28 -13.86 -0.11 -1.35
N ARG A 29 -15.05 -0.38 -1.86
CA ARG A 29 -16.26 -0.47 -1.04
C ARG A 29 -16.17 -1.56 0.04
N GLU A 30 -15.78 -2.77 -0.33
CA GLU A 30 -15.73 -3.91 0.59
C GLU A 30 -14.60 -3.77 1.62
N VAL A 31 -13.44 -3.25 1.20
CA VAL A 31 -12.30 -2.97 2.08
C VAL A 31 -12.67 -1.90 3.12
N HIS A 32 -13.26 -0.79 2.68
CA HIS A 32 -13.65 0.29 3.58
C HIS A 32 -14.80 -0.10 4.51
N LYS A 33 -15.77 -0.86 4.02
CA LYS A 33 -16.86 -1.40 4.85
C LYS A 33 -16.34 -2.27 6.00
N ALA A 34 -15.24 -2.99 5.77
CA ALA A 34 -14.59 -3.81 6.80
C ALA A 34 -13.70 -3.00 7.75
N GLY A 35 -13.45 -1.72 7.49
CA GLY A 35 -12.59 -0.85 8.29
C GLY A 35 -11.09 -0.98 7.97
N TYR A 36 -10.75 -1.54 6.81
CA TYR A 36 -9.37 -1.74 6.34
C TYR A 36 -8.91 -0.59 5.45
N LEU A 37 -7.61 -0.55 5.14
CA LEU A 37 -7.01 0.46 4.27
C LEU A 37 -6.63 -0.15 2.92
N LEU A 38 -6.94 0.58 1.85
CA LEU A 38 -6.63 0.20 0.48
C LEU A 38 -5.55 1.12 -0.12
N TYR A 39 -4.45 0.51 -0.57
CA TYR A 39 -3.36 1.21 -1.24
C TYR A 39 -3.15 0.67 -2.65
N GLN A 40 -2.71 1.51 -3.58
CA GLN A 40 -2.18 1.03 -4.85
C GLN A 40 -0.68 0.82 -4.75
N ALA A 41 -0.21 -0.37 -5.16
CA ALA A 41 1.20 -0.69 -5.26
C ALA A 41 1.81 -0.07 -6.52
N HIS A 42 3.06 0.40 -6.44
CA HIS A 42 3.91 0.88 -7.54
C HIS A 42 3.15 1.49 -8.76
N PRO A 43 2.33 2.54 -8.56
CA PRO A 43 1.34 3.01 -9.55
C PRO A 43 1.92 3.56 -10.85
N PHE A 44 3.22 3.84 -10.90
CA PHE A 44 3.92 4.37 -12.08
C PHE A 44 4.88 3.36 -12.73
N ARG A 45 4.85 2.09 -12.30
CA ARG A 45 5.56 1.02 -13.02
C ARG A 45 4.99 0.86 -14.43
N PRO A 46 5.81 0.55 -15.46
CA PRO A 46 5.30 0.26 -16.80
C PRO A 46 4.16 -0.77 -16.78
N CYS A 47 3.15 -0.57 -17.63
CA CYS A 47 1.95 -1.41 -17.75
C CYS A 47 0.98 -1.36 -16.55
N ILE A 48 1.20 -0.50 -15.57
CA ILE A 48 0.26 -0.24 -14.48
C ILE A 48 -0.60 0.98 -14.81
N THR A 49 -1.92 0.85 -14.59
CA THR A 49 -2.87 1.95 -14.70
C THR A 49 -3.17 2.50 -13.29
N ARG A 50 -3.09 3.80 -13.13
CA ARG A 50 -3.45 4.43 -11.85
C ARG A 50 -4.94 4.31 -11.57
N CYS A 51 -5.26 3.86 -10.38
CA CYS A 51 -6.63 3.86 -9.86
C CYS A 51 -7.13 5.30 -9.67
N ASN A 52 -8.45 5.49 -9.68
CA ASN A 52 -9.02 6.75 -9.20
C ASN A 52 -8.60 6.97 -7.74
N PRO A 53 -7.88 8.06 -7.41
CA PRO A 53 -7.38 8.29 -6.05
C PRO A 53 -8.49 8.37 -5.01
N ASP A 54 -9.72 8.74 -5.37
CA ASP A 54 -10.85 8.80 -4.44
C ASP A 54 -11.24 7.42 -3.87
N LEU A 55 -10.82 6.35 -4.53
CA LEU A 55 -11.06 4.97 -4.11
C LEU A 55 -9.98 4.43 -3.16
N LEU A 56 -8.87 5.17 -2.98
CA LEU A 56 -7.69 4.74 -2.23
C LEU A 56 -7.53 5.52 -0.93
N ASP A 57 -7.03 4.86 0.11
CA ASP A 57 -6.51 5.52 1.32
C ASP A 57 -5.07 5.96 1.12
N GLY A 58 -4.28 5.15 0.43
CA GLY A 58 -2.86 5.40 0.29
C GLY A 58 -2.22 4.89 -1.00
N VAL A 59 -0.92 5.14 -1.10
CA VAL A 59 -0.08 4.80 -2.24
C VAL A 59 1.25 4.25 -1.76
N GLU A 60 1.75 3.20 -2.40
CA GLU A 60 3.14 2.78 -2.27
C GLU A 60 4.00 3.75 -3.09
N VAL A 61 4.55 4.75 -2.38
CA VAL A 61 5.31 5.83 -3.02
C VAL A 61 6.76 5.44 -3.30
N TYR A 62 7.25 4.41 -2.64
CA TYR A 62 8.53 3.78 -2.90
C TYR A 62 8.34 2.28 -2.97
N ASN A 63 8.85 1.69 -4.04
CA ASN A 63 8.92 0.25 -4.25
C ASN A 63 10.35 -0.14 -4.62
N GLY A 64 10.93 -1.09 -3.90
CA GLY A 64 12.34 -1.46 -4.03
C GLY A 64 12.74 -2.12 -5.34
N LYS A 65 11.77 -2.47 -6.20
CA LYS A 65 11.99 -3.00 -7.57
C LYS A 65 11.61 -1.99 -8.66
N THR A 66 11.15 -0.82 -8.29
CA THR A 66 10.73 0.23 -9.23
C THR A 66 11.82 1.29 -9.33
N ASP A 67 12.03 1.81 -10.53
CA ASP A 67 13.03 2.85 -10.77
C ASP A 67 12.72 4.15 -10.01
N LYS A 68 13.76 4.95 -9.75
CA LYS A 68 13.66 6.19 -8.98
C LYS A 68 12.64 7.16 -9.58
N LYS A 69 12.63 7.32 -10.90
CA LYS A 69 11.75 8.26 -11.60
C LYS A 69 10.27 7.89 -11.39
N SER A 70 9.96 6.60 -11.42
CA SER A 70 8.62 6.09 -11.19
C SER A 70 8.20 6.23 -9.73
N ASN A 71 9.10 5.98 -8.79
CA ASN A 71 8.89 6.23 -7.36
C ASN A 71 8.66 7.73 -7.06
N ASP A 72 9.47 8.62 -7.64
CA ASP A 72 9.31 10.07 -7.49
C ASP A 72 7.93 10.53 -7.98
N LYS A 73 7.44 10.00 -9.11
CA LYS A 73 6.09 10.27 -9.61
C LYS A 73 4.99 9.76 -8.67
N ALA A 74 5.18 8.56 -8.09
CA ALA A 74 4.24 8.01 -7.13
C ALA A 74 4.14 8.88 -5.88
N TYR A 75 5.28 9.38 -5.39
CA TYR A 75 5.34 10.31 -4.27
C TYR A 75 4.58 11.61 -4.55
N GLN A 76 4.83 12.24 -5.70
CA GLN A 76 4.16 13.47 -6.09
C GLN A 76 2.65 13.26 -6.25
N TRP A 77 2.25 12.19 -6.90
CA TRP A 77 0.83 11.85 -7.09
C TRP A 77 0.10 11.63 -5.75
N ALA A 78 0.74 10.92 -4.81
CA ALA A 78 0.19 10.73 -3.47
C ALA A 78 0.02 12.07 -2.73
N LYS A 79 1.04 12.95 -2.81
CA LYS A 79 1.01 14.28 -2.21
C LYS A 79 -0.10 15.16 -2.79
N GLU A 80 -0.21 15.23 -4.11
CA GLU A 80 -1.22 16.03 -4.82
C GLU A 80 -2.66 15.57 -4.49
N ASN A 81 -2.85 14.27 -4.24
CA ASN A 81 -4.14 13.69 -3.91
C ASN A 81 -4.35 13.49 -2.39
N HIS A 82 -3.46 14.02 -1.55
CA HIS A 82 -3.54 13.91 -0.08
C HIS A 82 -3.69 12.48 0.43
N LYS A 83 -2.95 11.52 -0.17
CA LYS A 83 -3.00 10.11 0.19
C LYS A 83 -1.97 9.75 1.24
N LEU A 84 -2.28 8.75 2.06
CA LEU A 84 -1.31 8.11 2.94
C LEU A 84 -0.18 7.50 2.10
N MET A 85 1.02 7.45 2.66
CA MET A 85 2.20 6.99 1.94
C MET A 85 2.85 5.81 2.65
N ILE A 86 3.36 4.86 1.87
CA ILE A 86 4.11 3.71 2.38
C ILE A 86 5.27 3.38 1.44
N SER A 87 6.27 2.72 2.00
CA SER A 87 7.41 2.13 1.27
C SER A 87 7.36 0.61 1.39
N GLY A 88 7.64 -0.09 0.29
CA GLY A 88 7.71 -1.55 0.23
C GLY A 88 8.98 -2.04 -0.49
N SER A 89 9.47 -3.22 -0.11
CA SER A 89 10.65 -3.82 -0.75
C SER A 89 10.34 -4.58 -2.03
N ASP A 90 9.08 -4.99 -2.22
CA ASP A 90 8.66 -5.87 -3.32
C ASP A 90 9.53 -7.15 -3.37
N PHE A 91 9.67 -7.79 -2.20
CA PHE A 91 10.59 -8.89 -1.97
C PHE A 91 10.23 -10.12 -2.79
N HIS A 92 11.14 -10.58 -3.64
CA HIS A 92 11.03 -11.82 -4.43
C HIS A 92 12.28 -12.69 -4.32
N THR A 93 13.41 -12.09 -3.99
CA THR A 93 14.70 -12.76 -3.82
C THR A 93 15.47 -12.16 -2.65
N PRO A 94 16.47 -12.83 -2.06
CA PRO A 94 17.26 -12.29 -0.96
C PRO A 94 17.87 -10.91 -1.24
N ALA A 95 18.20 -10.60 -2.50
CA ALA A 95 18.72 -9.29 -2.91
C ALA A 95 17.72 -8.13 -2.72
N HIS A 96 16.44 -8.42 -2.53
CA HIS A 96 15.39 -7.40 -2.29
C HIS A 96 15.16 -7.14 -0.81
N LEU A 97 15.84 -7.87 0.08
CA LEU A 97 15.65 -7.73 1.52
C LEU A 97 15.93 -6.29 1.97
N ALA A 98 15.00 -5.72 2.72
CA ALA A 98 15.07 -4.41 3.34
C ALA A 98 15.32 -3.22 2.36
N ARG A 99 15.05 -3.39 1.07
CA ARG A 99 15.12 -2.28 0.11
C ARG A 99 14.06 -1.20 0.37
N GLY A 100 12.93 -1.57 0.92
CA GLY A 100 11.85 -0.70 1.33
C GLY A 100 11.19 -1.22 2.59
N GLY A 101 10.37 -0.40 3.22
CA GLY A 101 9.64 -0.70 4.44
C GLY A 101 9.42 0.54 5.30
N ILE A 102 8.93 0.33 6.51
CA ILE A 102 8.74 1.40 7.50
C ILE A 102 9.47 1.07 8.80
N ILE A 103 9.94 2.11 9.48
CA ILE A 103 10.49 2.03 10.84
C ILE A 103 9.52 2.76 11.76
N THR A 104 8.87 2.03 12.64
CA THR A 104 7.86 2.56 13.55
C THR A 104 8.49 3.00 14.88
N THR A 105 7.87 3.97 15.54
CA THR A 105 8.30 4.45 16.87
C THR A 105 7.73 3.61 18.00
N SER A 106 6.67 2.86 17.75
CA SER A 106 6.02 1.95 18.69
C SER A 106 5.83 0.58 18.05
N PRO A 107 5.86 -0.51 18.85
CA PRO A 107 5.65 -1.84 18.32
C PRO A 107 4.23 -2.00 17.76
N ILE A 108 4.12 -2.71 16.65
CA ILE A 108 2.85 -3.15 16.06
C ILE A 108 2.59 -4.56 16.54
N LYS A 109 1.55 -4.76 17.36
CA LYS A 109 1.22 -6.05 17.99
C LYS A 109 0.05 -6.75 17.32
N ASN A 110 -0.80 -6.01 16.59
CA ASN A 110 -2.02 -6.51 15.97
C ASN A 110 -2.43 -5.63 14.78
N ASN A 111 -3.48 -6.01 14.07
CA ASN A 111 -3.99 -5.27 12.92
C ASN A 111 -4.50 -3.86 13.28
N HIS A 112 -5.07 -3.69 14.46
CA HIS A 112 -5.50 -2.38 14.93
C HIS A 112 -4.31 -1.41 15.08
N ASP A 113 -3.23 -1.85 15.71
CA ASP A 113 -2.00 -1.06 15.84
C ASP A 113 -1.41 -0.71 14.46
N LEU A 114 -1.45 -1.65 13.51
CA LEU A 114 -1.00 -1.42 12.14
C LEU A 114 -1.83 -0.32 11.46
N LEU A 115 -3.15 -0.41 11.54
CA LEU A 115 -4.04 0.59 10.95
C LEU A 115 -3.82 1.98 11.54
N ASP A 116 -3.69 2.08 12.87
CA ASP A 116 -3.42 3.35 13.56
C ASP A 116 -2.07 3.93 13.15
N THR A 117 -1.04 3.09 13.06
CA THR A 117 0.29 3.51 12.62
C THR A 117 0.26 4.06 11.19
N LEU A 118 -0.39 3.35 10.28
CA LEU A 118 -0.48 3.79 8.88
C LEU A 118 -1.28 5.08 8.73
N LYS A 119 -2.41 5.22 9.44
CA LYS A 119 -3.21 6.47 9.44
C LYS A 119 -2.46 7.65 10.03
N SER A 120 -1.67 7.43 11.08
CA SER A 120 -0.90 8.50 11.74
C SER A 120 0.27 9.01 10.91
N GLN A 121 0.80 8.20 10.00
CA GLN A 121 2.04 8.46 9.22
C GLN A 121 3.27 8.76 10.12
N LYS A 122 3.22 8.36 11.41
CA LYS A 122 4.32 8.56 12.38
C LYS A 122 5.33 7.42 12.31
N PHE A 123 6.01 7.32 11.18
CA PHE A 123 7.10 6.36 10.94
C PHE A 123 8.09 6.94 9.93
N LYS A 124 9.25 6.31 9.82
CA LYS A 124 10.21 6.61 8.74
C LYS A 124 10.06 5.57 7.63
N MET A 125 10.07 6.00 6.39
CA MET A 125 10.13 5.09 5.24
C MET A 125 11.60 4.74 4.93
N ILE A 126 11.86 3.45 4.73
CA ILE A 126 13.13 2.97 4.17
C ILE A 126 13.02 3.11 2.66
N MET A 127 13.95 3.84 2.06
CA MET A 127 14.04 4.05 0.61
C MET A 127 15.51 3.97 0.21
N THR A 128 15.91 2.83 -0.35
CA THR A 128 17.30 2.58 -0.79
C THR A 128 17.38 2.65 -2.30
N TYR A 129 18.16 3.60 -2.81
CA TYR A 129 18.42 3.76 -4.24
C TYR A 129 19.78 3.23 -4.63
#